data_c88723a38c26610c487ee6c4541535e4
#
_entry.id   c88723a38c26610c487ee6c4541535e4
#
_cell.length_a   1.000
_cell.length_b   1.000
_cell.length_c   1.000
_cell.angle_alpha   90.00
_cell.angle_beta   90.00
_cell.angle_gamma   90.00
#
_symmetry.space_group_name_H-M   'P 1'
#
loop_
_entity.id
_entity.type
_entity.pdbx_description
1 polymer ?
#
loop_
_entity_poly.entity_id
_entity_poly.type
_entity_poly.pdbx_seq_one_letter_code
_entity_poly.pdbx_strand_id
1 'polypeptide(L)'
;MMMPTRLRAALVGGAVLAGLGMATASPAQAAPNCAGPASDTWINVTVDNVRNGSGLMAVTLYADESRKFLVRHGSMYVGRVPASAPVTKMCLFVPKPGVYAIAVYHDEDASQGINRGGMLGIPTEGFGFSNNPPTIASLPAFRSVRLHIAKTNLSTRITLKYP
;
A
#
# COMPACT_ATOMS: atom_id res chain seq x y z
N MET A 1 66.13 -6.75 -70.03
CA MET A 1 64.76 -6.69 -70.49
C MET A 1 63.88 -7.23 -69.33
N MET A 2 63.46 -6.37 -68.39
CA MET A 2 62.82 -6.78 -67.17
C MET A 2 61.46 -6.02 -67.10
N MET A 3 60.37 -6.79 -67.06
CA MET A 3 59.02 -6.28 -66.88
C MET A 3 58.69 -6.08 -65.35
N PRO A 4 58.09 -5.02 -64.97
CA PRO A 4 57.64 -4.86 -63.55
C PRO A 4 56.26 -5.46 -63.32
N THR A 5 56.14 -6.24 -62.24
CA THR A 5 54.95 -6.87 -61.71
C THR A 5 54.09 -5.84 -61.02
N ARG A 6 52.85 -5.73 -61.46
CA ARG A 6 51.86 -4.84 -60.82
C ARG A 6 51.19 -5.51 -59.58
N LEU A 7 51.35 -4.92 -58.40
CA LEU A 7 50.72 -5.34 -57.17
C LEU A 7 49.28 -4.80 -57.16
N ARG A 8 48.30 -5.70 -57.06
CA ARG A 8 46.89 -5.31 -56.87
C ARG A 8 46.59 -5.25 -55.35
N ALA A 9 46.25 -4.07 -54.85
CA ALA A 9 45.73 -3.89 -53.51
C ALA A 9 44.26 -4.30 -53.46
N ALA A 10 43.92 -5.26 -52.60
CA ALA A 10 42.54 -5.63 -52.29
C ALA A 10 42.02 -4.73 -51.16
N LEU A 11 40.97 -3.96 -51.44
CA LEU A 11 40.20 -3.20 -50.47
C LEU A 11 39.23 -4.17 -49.77
N VAL A 12 39.45 -4.40 -48.47
CA VAL A 12 38.51 -5.12 -47.62
C VAL A 12 37.53 -4.07 -47.05
N GLY A 13 36.32 -4.07 -47.59
CA GLY A 13 35.20 -3.28 -47.07
C GLY A 13 34.63 -3.91 -45.80
N GLY A 14 34.88 -3.31 -44.64
CA GLY A 14 34.23 -3.71 -43.40
C GLY A 14 32.79 -3.19 -43.33
N ALA A 15 31.81 -4.08 -43.37
CA ALA A 15 30.41 -3.75 -43.10
C ALA A 15 30.21 -3.61 -41.60
N VAL A 16 29.92 -2.39 -41.12
CA VAL A 16 29.48 -2.12 -39.73
C VAL A 16 27.99 -2.42 -39.66
N LEU A 17 27.64 -3.54 -39.07
CA LEU A 17 26.25 -3.86 -38.67
C LEU A 17 25.88 -3.03 -37.44
N ALA A 18 25.12 -1.93 -37.64
CA ALA A 18 24.49 -1.20 -36.57
C ALA A 18 23.33 -2.05 -36.02
N GLY A 19 23.54 -2.68 -34.86
CA GLY A 19 22.50 -3.39 -34.11
C GLY A 19 21.50 -2.38 -33.53
N LEU A 20 20.28 -2.32 -34.08
CA LEU A 20 19.16 -1.63 -33.42
C LEU A 20 18.79 -2.45 -32.19
N GLY A 21 19.21 -2.01 -31.01
CA GLY A 21 18.72 -2.51 -29.73
C GLY A 21 17.24 -2.16 -29.58
N MET A 22 16.34 -3.13 -29.76
CA MET A 22 14.94 -2.99 -29.38
C MET A 22 14.85 -2.93 -27.86
N ALA A 23 14.59 -1.73 -27.31
CA ALA A 23 14.22 -1.58 -25.92
C ALA A 23 12.84 -2.25 -25.74
N THR A 24 12.83 -3.44 -25.12
CA THR A 24 11.57 -4.07 -24.71
C THR A 24 10.99 -3.25 -23.56
N ALA A 25 9.95 -2.48 -23.85
CA ALA A 25 9.13 -1.84 -22.79
C ALA A 25 8.52 -2.97 -21.94
N SER A 26 8.86 -3.02 -20.66
CA SER A 26 8.17 -3.90 -19.71
C SER A 26 6.69 -3.56 -19.71
N PRO A 27 5.78 -4.55 -19.77
CA PRO A 27 4.35 -4.27 -19.67
C PRO A 27 4.08 -3.54 -18.37
N ALA A 28 3.41 -2.39 -18.47
CA ALA A 28 2.92 -1.68 -17.29
C ALA A 28 2.00 -2.64 -16.52
N GLN A 29 2.35 -2.97 -15.28
CA GLN A 29 1.48 -3.77 -14.42
C GLN A 29 0.17 -2.99 -14.23
N ALA A 30 -0.95 -3.63 -14.60
CA ALA A 30 -2.27 -3.08 -14.33
C ALA A 30 -2.39 -2.76 -12.84
N ALA A 31 -2.88 -1.56 -12.52
CA ALA A 31 -3.09 -1.17 -11.14
C ALA A 31 -4.04 -2.18 -10.46
N PRO A 32 -3.74 -2.65 -9.25
CA PRO A 32 -4.62 -3.58 -8.54
C PRO A 32 -5.96 -2.92 -8.20
N ASN A 33 -6.98 -3.73 -7.97
CA ASN A 33 -8.29 -3.24 -7.51
C ASN A 33 -8.21 -2.86 -6.02
N CYS A 34 -7.59 -1.73 -5.70
CA CYS A 34 -7.44 -1.20 -4.36
C CYS A 34 -8.62 -0.30 -3.97
N ALA A 35 -8.88 -0.16 -2.67
CA ALA A 35 -9.86 0.79 -2.16
C ALA A 35 -9.32 2.23 -2.22
N GLY A 36 -10.26 3.19 -2.38
CA GLY A 36 -9.98 4.62 -2.45
C GLY A 36 -9.89 5.16 -3.87
N PRO A 37 -9.68 6.47 -4.03
CA PRO A 37 -9.47 7.09 -5.33
C PRO A 37 -8.24 6.52 -6.03
N ALA A 38 -8.40 6.08 -7.27
CA ALA A 38 -7.33 5.46 -8.05
C ALA A 38 -6.11 6.40 -8.18
N SER A 39 -4.93 5.82 -8.03
CA SER A 39 -3.64 6.51 -8.15
C SER A 39 -2.54 5.53 -8.55
N ASP A 40 -1.37 6.04 -8.89
CA ASP A 40 -0.19 5.22 -9.22
C ASP A 40 0.53 4.66 -7.99
N THR A 41 0.08 5.02 -6.80
CA THR A 41 0.68 4.58 -5.54
C THR A 41 -0.35 3.83 -4.70
N TRP A 42 0.02 2.64 -4.22
CA TRP A 42 -0.81 1.85 -3.32
C TRP A 42 0.01 1.13 -2.26
N ILE A 43 -0.64 0.74 -1.18
CA ILE A 43 -0.07 -0.07 -0.11
C ILE A 43 -0.94 -1.30 0.15
N ASN A 44 -0.30 -2.44 0.35
CA ASN A 44 -0.95 -3.67 0.76
C ASN A 44 -1.04 -3.70 2.30
N VAL A 45 -2.23 -3.92 2.82
CA VAL A 45 -2.51 -4.01 4.26
C VAL A 45 -2.89 -5.44 4.59
N THR A 46 -2.12 -6.07 5.47
CA THR A 46 -2.44 -7.36 6.07
C THR A 46 -2.90 -7.10 7.51
N VAL A 47 -4.11 -7.51 7.81
CA VAL A 47 -4.71 -7.38 9.15
C VAL A 47 -4.73 -8.74 9.81
N ASP A 48 -3.99 -8.89 10.91
CA ASP A 48 -3.87 -10.14 11.67
C ASP A 48 -4.73 -10.12 12.92
N ASN A 49 -4.84 -11.30 13.54
CA ASN A 49 -5.61 -11.54 14.75
C ASN A 49 -7.10 -11.23 14.56
N VAL A 50 -7.63 -11.52 13.37
CA VAL A 50 -9.06 -11.41 13.09
C VAL A 50 -9.76 -12.61 13.74
N ARG A 51 -10.64 -12.35 14.74
CA ARG A 51 -11.22 -13.42 15.57
C ARG A 51 -12.29 -14.25 14.86
N ASN A 52 -12.95 -13.67 13.85
CA ASN A 52 -13.95 -14.37 13.02
C ASN A 52 -14.11 -13.70 11.68
N GLY A 53 -14.88 -14.29 10.77
CA GLY A 53 -15.17 -13.76 9.43
C GLY A 53 -16.48 -12.99 9.31
N SER A 54 -17.07 -12.53 10.43
CA SER A 54 -18.32 -11.77 10.39
C SER A 54 -18.08 -10.33 9.99
N GLY A 55 -19.03 -9.74 9.27
CA GLY A 55 -19.02 -8.33 8.95
C GLY A 55 -17.89 -7.88 8.02
N LEU A 56 -17.34 -6.72 8.28
CA LEU A 56 -16.40 -6.03 7.40
C LEU A 56 -15.09 -5.70 8.12
N MET A 57 -14.00 -5.73 7.37
CA MET A 57 -12.75 -5.12 7.79
C MET A 57 -12.70 -3.70 7.21
N ALA A 58 -12.74 -2.69 8.06
CA ALA A 58 -12.67 -1.29 7.67
C ALA A 58 -11.24 -0.76 7.88
N VAL A 59 -10.66 -0.23 6.82
CA VAL A 59 -9.30 0.33 6.83
C VAL A 59 -9.36 1.79 6.42
N THR A 60 -8.96 2.65 7.32
CA THR A 60 -9.07 4.10 7.20
C THR A 60 -7.70 4.72 6.94
N LEU A 61 -7.59 5.50 5.88
CA LEU A 61 -6.39 6.26 5.54
C LEU A 61 -6.50 7.70 6.06
N TYR A 62 -5.45 8.17 6.71
CA TYR A 62 -5.28 9.55 7.19
C TYR A 62 -4.05 10.19 6.54
N ALA A 63 -4.16 11.46 6.20
CA ALA A 63 -3.02 12.29 5.81
C ALA A 63 -2.09 12.54 7.02
N ASP A 64 -0.88 13.03 6.78
CA ASP A 64 0.09 13.42 7.82
C ASP A 64 -0.35 14.70 8.55
N GLU A 65 -1.53 14.64 9.18
CA GLU A 65 -2.15 15.75 9.91
C GLU A 65 -2.69 15.27 11.26
N SER A 66 -1.96 15.53 12.34
CA SER A 66 -2.33 15.07 13.70
C SER A 66 -3.73 15.55 14.15
N ARG A 67 -4.15 16.75 13.70
CA ARG A 67 -5.46 17.31 14.06
C ARG A 67 -6.63 16.59 13.39
N LYS A 68 -6.38 15.83 12.33
CA LYS A 68 -7.39 15.04 11.61
C LYS A 68 -7.43 13.58 12.03
N PHE A 69 -6.45 13.12 12.79
CA PHE A 69 -6.35 11.72 13.18
C PHE A 69 -7.42 11.36 14.19
N LEU A 70 -8.21 10.31 13.89
CA LEU A 70 -9.31 9.77 14.71
C LEU A 70 -10.42 10.77 15.07
N VAL A 71 -10.52 11.88 14.35
CA VAL A 71 -11.65 12.81 14.50
C VAL A 71 -12.67 12.59 13.40
N ARG A 72 -13.91 13.01 13.66
CA ARG A 72 -15.02 12.92 12.70
C ARG A 72 -14.64 13.67 11.41
N HIS A 73 -14.83 13.04 10.25
CA HIS A 73 -14.48 13.58 8.93
C HIS A 73 -12.98 13.94 8.75
N GLY A 74 -12.11 13.40 9.61
CA GLY A 74 -10.68 13.65 9.51
C GLY A 74 -9.93 12.70 8.56
N SER A 75 -10.52 11.56 8.22
CA SER A 75 -9.93 10.59 7.28
C SER A 75 -9.99 11.09 5.84
N MET A 76 -9.07 10.61 5.02
CA MET A 76 -9.11 10.79 3.57
C MET A 76 -10.22 9.94 2.96
N TYR A 77 -10.30 8.67 3.35
CA TYR A 77 -11.36 7.73 3.01
C TYR A 77 -11.28 6.47 3.87
N VAL A 78 -12.30 5.62 3.77
CA VAL A 78 -12.37 4.31 4.42
C VAL A 78 -12.63 3.25 3.36
N GLY A 79 -11.69 2.31 3.21
CA GLY A 79 -11.87 1.08 2.43
C GLY A 79 -12.51 -0.01 3.28
N ARG A 80 -13.38 -0.82 2.69
CA ARG A 80 -14.04 -1.94 3.36
C ARG A 80 -13.98 -3.18 2.50
N VAL A 81 -13.69 -4.32 3.12
CA VAL A 81 -13.75 -5.65 2.50
C VAL A 81 -14.42 -6.62 3.47
N PRO A 82 -15.02 -7.71 3.01
CA PRO A 82 -15.49 -8.77 3.90
C PRO A 82 -14.36 -9.23 4.84
N ALA A 83 -14.67 -9.39 6.12
CA ALA A 83 -13.71 -9.88 7.08
C ALA A 83 -13.38 -11.36 6.79
N SER A 84 -12.15 -11.75 7.04
CA SER A 84 -11.65 -13.13 6.89
C SER A 84 -10.70 -13.44 8.02
N ALA A 85 -11.03 -14.47 8.81
CA ALA A 85 -10.18 -14.94 9.90
C ALA A 85 -9.20 -16.01 9.41
N PRO A 86 -8.02 -16.13 10.00
CA PRO A 86 -7.43 -15.26 11.04
C PRO A 86 -6.77 -14.00 10.45
N VAL A 87 -6.80 -13.83 9.13
CA VAL A 87 -6.12 -12.75 8.41
C VAL A 87 -7.01 -12.19 7.32
N THR A 88 -7.17 -10.88 7.29
CA THR A 88 -7.80 -10.15 6.18
C THR A 88 -6.73 -9.36 5.40
N LYS A 89 -6.80 -9.38 4.08
CA LYS A 89 -5.89 -8.63 3.21
C LYS A 89 -6.67 -7.69 2.31
N MET A 90 -6.15 -6.50 2.13
CA MET A 90 -6.64 -5.54 1.16
C MET A 90 -5.53 -4.61 0.69
N CYS A 91 -5.78 -3.84 -0.35
CA CYS A 91 -4.89 -2.74 -0.72
C CYS A 91 -5.62 -1.41 -0.72
N LEU A 92 -4.87 -0.33 -0.49
CA LEU A 92 -5.35 1.04 -0.49
C LEU A 92 -4.56 1.85 -1.51
N PHE A 93 -5.23 2.63 -2.34
CA PHE A 93 -4.58 3.69 -3.08
C PHE A 93 -4.19 4.82 -2.13
N VAL A 94 -3.02 5.41 -2.32
CA VAL A 94 -2.61 6.64 -1.66
C VAL A 94 -2.29 7.70 -2.72
N PRO A 95 -2.58 8.98 -2.50
CA PRO A 95 -2.48 9.99 -3.56
C PRO A 95 -1.10 10.08 -4.21
N LYS A 96 -0.05 9.88 -3.42
CA LYS A 96 1.36 9.92 -3.83
C LYS A 96 2.25 9.31 -2.74
N PRO A 97 3.51 9.00 -3.02
CA PRO A 97 4.48 8.69 -1.96
C PRO A 97 4.51 9.78 -0.89
N GLY A 98 4.55 9.39 0.38
CA GLY A 98 4.45 10.34 1.49
C GLY A 98 4.29 9.66 2.84
N VAL A 99 3.94 10.45 3.86
CA VAL A 99 3.64 9.96 5.20
C VAL A 99 2.12 9.94 5.40
N TYR A 100 1.63 8.84 5.96
CA TYR A 100 0.21 8.60 6.22
C TYR A 100 0.05 7.91 7.56
N ALA A 101 -1.18 7.78 8.04
CA ALA A 101 -1.53 6.88 9.13
C ALA A 101 -2.69 5.98 8.68
N ILE A 102 -2.68 4.74 9.18
CA ILE A 102 -3.74 3.76 8.92
C ILE A 102 -4.34 3.33 10.25
N ALA A 103 -5.66 3.41 10.35
CA ALA A 103 -6.43 2.80 11.42
C ALA A 103 -7.33 1.70 10.84
N VAL A 104 -7.46 0.62 11.56
CA VAL A 104 -8.27 -0.55 11.16
C VAL A 104 -9.24 -0.88 12.28
N TYR A 105 -10.47 -1.27 11.93
CA TYR A 105 -11.39 -1.90 12.85
C TYR A 105 -12.17 -3.03 12.19
N HIS A 106 -12.54 -4.02 13.00
CA HIS A 106 -13.35 -5.16 12.58
C HIS A 106 -14.81 -4.85 12.89
N ASP A 107 -15.53 -4.36 11.91
CA ASP A 107 -16.96 -4.03 11.94
C ASP A 107 -17.78 -5.34 11.85
N GLU A 108 -17.92 -6.04 12.97
CA GLU A 108 -18.48 -7.39 13.00
C GLU A 108 -19.96 -7.47 12.69
N ASP A 109 -20.70 -6.39 12.91
CA ASP A 109 -22.12 -6.28 12.61
C ASP A 109 -22.44 -5.54 11.30
N ALA A 110 -21.38 -5.13 10.56
CA ALA A 110 -21.46 -4.36 9.32
C ALA A 110 -22.27 -3.06 9.46
N SER A 111 -22.21 -2.43 10.64
CA SER A 111 -22.89 -1.16 10.95
C SER A 111 -22.22 0.05 10.26
N GLN A 112 -21.05 -0.16 9.66
CA GLN A 112 -20.19 0.84 9.01
C GLN A 112 -19.61 1.89 9.99
N GLY A 113 -19.70 1.65 11.28
CA GLY A 113 -19.13 2.46 12.35
C GLY A 113 -18.41 1.59 13.36
N ILE A 114 -17.51 2.16 14.14
CA ILE A 114 -16.91 1.45 15.26
C ILE A 114 -17.86 1.47 16.45
N ASN A 115 -18.28 0.30 16.91
CA ASN A 115 -19.14 0.16 18.08
C ASN A 115 -18.38 0.51 19.35
N ARG A 116 -19.01 1.25 20.23
CA ARG A 116 -18.44 1.73 21.49
C ARG A 116 -19.36 1.38 22.64
N GLY A 117 -18.78 0.94 23.75
CA GLY A 117 -19.51 0.55 24.94
C GLY A 117 -19.07 1.29 26.21
N GLY A 118 -19.91 1.19 27.22
CA GLY A 118 -19.63 1.75 28.53
C GLY A 118 -19.60 3.29 28.57
N MET A 119 -19.41 3.83 29.79
CA MET A 119 -19.37 5.27 30.02
C MET A 119 -18.16 5.96 29.37
N LEU A 120 -17.08 5.23 29.10
CA LEU A 120 -15.85 5.76 28.53
C LEU A 120 -15.81 5.67 27.00
N GLY A 121 -16.85 5.14 26.34
CA GLY A 121 -16.91 5.01 24.89
C GLY A 121 -15.77 4.18 24.30
N ILE A 122 -15.33 3.16 25.02
CA ILE A 122 -14.25 2.25 24.56
C ILE A 122 -14.79 1.43 23.38
N PRO A 123 -14.01 1.23 22.30
CA PRO A 123 -14.40 0.32 21.24
C PRO A 123 -14.72 -1.07 21.78
N THR A 124 -15.82 -1.67 21.33
CA THR A 124 -16.21 -3.05 21.66
C THR A 124 -15.80 -4.04 20.57
N GLU A 125 -15.35 -3.51 19.45
CA GLU A 125 -14.86 -4.24 18.30
C GLU A 125 -13.33 -4.21 18.23
N GLY A 126 -12.75 -5.15 17.48
CA GLY A 126 -11.31 -5.21 17.28
C GLY A 126 -10.80 -3.99 16.51
N PHE A 127 -9.70 -3.42 16.93
CA PHE A 127 -9.07 -2.29 16.27
C PHE A 127 -7.54 -2.40 16.25
N GLY A 128 -6.91 -1.68 15.35
CA GLY A 128 -5.45 -1.65 15.21
C GLY A 128 -4.98 -0.42 14.43
N PHE A 129 -3.68 -0.19 14.47
CA PHE A 129 -3.06 0.98 13.83
C PHE A 129 -1.75 0.61 13.14
N SER A 130 -1.37 1.37 12.11
CA SER A 130 -0.05 1.26 11.50
C SER A 130 1.05 1.36 12.57
N ASN A 131 2.14 0.59 12.36
CA ASN A 131 3.25 0.42 13.30
C ASN A 131 2.91 -0.29 14.63
N ASN A 132 1.67 -0.77 14.82
CA ASN A 132 1.24 -1.51 16.01
C ASN A 132 1.66 -0.89 17.36
N PRO A 133 1.42 0.40 17.61
CA PRO A 133 1.80 1.02 18.88
C PRO A 133 1.06 0.37 20.07
N PRO A 134 1.59 0.44 21.29
CA PRO A 134 0.86 0.05 22.47
C PRO A 134 -0.43 0.87 22.63
N THR A 135 -1.55 0.18 22.92
CA THR A 135 -2.90 0.81 23.08
C THR A 135 -3.56 0.38 24.40
N ILE A 136 -2.77 0.13 25.45
CA ILE A 136 -3.25 -0.52 26.69
C ILE A 136 -4.18 0.38 27.50
N ALA A 137 -4.03 1.69 27.47
CA ALA A 137 -4.81 2.63 28.30
C ALA A 137 -5.39 3.80 27.51
N SER A 138 -5.04 3.99 26.24
CA SER A 138 -5.49 5.12 25.43
C SER A 138 -5.30 4.86 23.94
N LEU A 139 -5.94 5.67 23.11
CA LEU A 139 -5.65 5.72 21.68
C LEU A 139 -4.20 6.18 21.47
N PRO A 140 -3.51 5.69 20.42
CA PRO A 140 -2.12 6.03 20.19
C PRO A 140 -1.95 7.48 19.79
N ALA A 141 -0.82 8.07 20.19
CA ALA A 141 -0.43 9.37 19.67
C ALA A 141 -0.17 9.29 18.16
N PHE A 142 -0.58 10.31 17.40
CA PHE A 142 -0.43 10.36 15.95
C PHE A 142 1.01 10.02 15.47
N ARG A 143 2.03 10.54 16.17
CA ARG A 143 3.44 10.29 15.84
C ARG A 143 3.83 8.81 15.78
N SER A 144 3.18 7.96 16.61
CA SER A 144 3.49 6.53 16.69
C SER A 144 2.87 5.69 15.57
N VAL A 145 1.88 6.22 14.88
CA VAL A 145 1.18 5.54 13.78
C VAL A 145 1.59 6.05 12.39
N ARG A 146 2.44 7.05 12.31
CA ARG A 146 2.93 7.60 11.04
C ARG A 146 3.71 6.55 10.27
N LEU A 147 3.26 6.27 9.05
CA LEU A 147 3.82 5.27 8.15
C LEU A 147 4.36 5.95 6.90
N HIS A 148 5.64 5.75 6.60
CA HIS A 148 6.26 6.30 5.40
C HIS A 148 6.05 5.35 4.21
N ILE A 149 5.27 5.77 3.23
CA ILE A 149 5.01 5.06 1.97
C ILE A 149 5.89 5.71 0.90
N ALA A 150 7.12 5.20 0.74
CA ALA A 150 8.15 5.79 -0.13
C ALA A 150 7.93 5.48 -1.62
N LYS A 151 7.23 4.40 -1.93
CA LYS A 151 6.95 3.91 -3.29
C LYS A 151 5.68 3.07 -3.33
N THR A 152 5.19 2.82 -4.54
CA THR A 152 4.05 1.92 -4.76
C THR A 152 4.34 0.47 -4.36
N ASN A 153 3.28 -0.30 -4.11
CA ASN A 153 3.32 -1.74 -3.80
C ASN A 153 4.11 -2.11 -2.52
N LEU A 154 4.17 -1.19 -1.54
CA LEU A 154 4.65 -1.54 -0.21
C LEU A 154 3.61 -2.36 0.55
N SER A 155 4.04 -3.01 1.62
CA SER A 155 3.17 -3.79 2.49
C SER A 155 3.33 -3.34 3.94
N THR A 156 2.22 -3.33 4.67
CA THR A 156 2.19 -3.13 6.12
C THR A 156 1.34 -4.21 6.78
N ARG A 157 1.64 -4.49 8.04
CA ARG A 157 0.93 -5.48 8.85
C ARG A 157 0.40 -4.80 10.10
N ILE A 158 -0.88 -4.99 10.36
CA ILE A 158 -1.59 -4.40 11.50
C ILE A 158 -2.25 -5.55 12.27
N THR A 159 -1.97 -5.64 13.57
CA THR A 159 -2.53 -6.65 14.44
C THR A 159 -3.71 -6.05 15.22
N LEU A 160 -4.88 -6.66 15.09
CA LEU A 160 -6.06 -6.26 15.85
C LEU A 160 -5.91 -6.59 17.34
N LYS A 161 -6.42 -5.68 18.15
CA LYS A 161 -6.67 -5.88 19.58
C LYS A 161 -8.16 -5.82 19.81
N TYR A 162 -8.67 -6.79 20.53
CA TYR A 162 -10.07 -6.83 20.99
C TYR A 162 -10.10 -6.46 22.46
N PRO A 163 -11.11 -5.69 22.91
CA PRO A 163 -11.33 -5.34 24.31
C PRO A 163 -11.70 -6.56 25.16
#